data_44cf8bf4c870e251cb64f0add330b7a7
#
_entry.id   44cf8bf4c870e251cb64f0add330b7a7
#
_cell.length_a   1.000
_cell.length_b   1.000
_cell.length_c   1.000
_cell.angle_alpha   90.00
_cell.angle_beta   90.00
_cell.angle_gamma   90.00
#
_symmetry.space_group_name_H-M   'P 1'
#
loop_
_entity.id
_entity.type
_entity.pdbx_description
1 polymer ?
#
loop_
_entity_poly.entity_id
_entity_poly.type
_entity_poly.pdbx_seq_one_letter_code
_entity_poly.pdbx_strand_id
1 'polypeptide(L)'
;MARKAVALISGGLDSLLATRLIQQQGIQVEGINFFTGFCVEGHTHAIRNRDQRRARRNNALWVAEQLGIRLHIIDIVDEYKQVVINPKHGYGANLNPCLDCKIFMVHKAHQWIIENGFDFIITGEVIGQRPKSQRRRYMPVISEESGADDLLLRPLCARNLPETRPERERWVEREGLKDFQGRSRKPQIALAREFGFEDYAQPAGGCCFLTDQTYSVKLRDLWDNRGRREYELDDIMLLKVGRHIRPSRKYKLIIAREEGENHFLSGYRHQFQTIRTVSHPGPLALVEGEPLDPAQLELACAITARFSKGRDAESVELRFSDREQSSRSVRVKPLRAEQISRDWVIA
;
A
#
# COMPACT_ATOMS: atom_id res chain seq x y z
N MET A 1 -8.89 28.24 25.60
CA MET A 1 -8.97 26.77 25.50
C MET A 1 -7.66 26.26 24.92
N ALA A 2 -7.17 25.11 25.33
CA ALA A 2 -5.98 24.51 24.71
C ALA A 2 -6.32 24.12 23.26
N ARG A 3 -5.41 24.45 22.32
CA ARG A 3 -5.59 24.12 20.90
C ARG A 3 -5.35 22.62 20.69
N LYS A 4 -6.05 22.05 19.69
CA LYS A 4 -5.98 20.64 19.33
C LYS A 4 -5.63 20.49 17.86
N ALA A 5 -4.68 19.63 17.55
CA ALA A 5 -4.29 19.33 16.19
C ALA A 5 -4.45 17.84 15.86
N VAL A 6 -4.70 17.52 14.61
CA VAL A 6 -4.61 16.15 14.12
C VAL A 6 -3.41 15.98 13.20
N ALA A 7 -2.64 14.92 13.41
CA ALA A 7 -1.47 14.60 12.60
C ALA A 7 -1.76 13.42 11.64
N LEU A 8 -1.42 13.57 10.37
CA LEU A 8 -1.45 12.44 9.43
C LEU A 8 -0.24 11.55 9.66
N ILE A 9 -0.45 10.41 10.30
CA ILE A 9 0.59 9.45 10.71
C ILE A 9 0.74 8.38 9.62
N SER A 10 1.85 8.43 8.90
CA SER A 10 2.22 7.43 7.91
C SER A 10 3.13 6.31 8.45
N GLY A 11 3.50 6.36 9.72
CA GLY A 11 4.50 5.47 10.30
C GLY A 11 5.95 5.82 9.96
N GLY A 12 6.20 6.86 9.18
CA GLY A 12 7.55 7.30 8.81
C GLY A 12 8.12 8.35 9.76
N LEU A 13 9.45 8.51 9.70
CA LEU A 13 10.20 9.48 10.49
C LEU A 13 9.63 10.91 10.40
N ASP A 14 9.25 11.37 9.20
CA ASP A 14 8.81 12.73 9.01
C ASP A 14 7.49 13.04 9.76
N SER A 15 6.56 12.08 9.78
CA SER A 15 5.31 12.24 10.55
C SER A 15 5.54 12.20 12.07
N LEU A 16 6.48 11.36 12.52
CA LEU A 16 6.92 11.32 13.93
C LEU A 16 7.46 12.69 14.37
N LEU A 17 8.41 13.24 13.62
CA LEU A 17 9.07 14.50 13.94
C LEU A 17 8.14 15.71 13.88
N ALA A 18 7.30 15.79 12.84
CA ALA A 18 6.33 16.86 12.68
C ALA A 18 5.36 16.92 13.87
N THR A 19 4.88 15.76 14.30
CA THR A 19 3.99 15.65 15.46
C THR A 19 4.69 16.06 16.75
N ARG A 20 5.93 15.57 16.97
CA ARG A 20 6.70 15.90 18.17
C ARG A 20 6.98 17.40 18.31
N LEU A 21 7.32 18.08 17.19
CA LEU A 21 7.53 19.53 17.18
C LEU A 21 6.32 20.31 17.71
N ILE A 22 5.11 19.86 17.37
CA ILE A 22 3.88 20.54 17.79
C ILE A 22 3.51 20.20 19.23
N GLN A 23 3.75 18.95 19.67
CA GLN A 23 3.58 18.56 21.08
C GLN A 23 4.47 19.37 22.01
N GLN A 24 5.72 19.67 21.60
CA GLN A 24 6.65 20.48 22.41
C GLN A 24 6.16 21.90 22.64
N GLN A 25 5.24 22.37 21.81
CA GLN A 25 4.60 23.69 21.97
C GLN A 25 3.31 23.63 22.83
N GLY A 26 3.08 22.51 23.52
CA GLY A 26 1.96 22.36 24.45
C GLY A 26 0.61 22.10 23.76
N ILE A 27 0.59 21.77 22.47
CA ILE A 27 -0.63 21.47 21.71
C ILE A 27 -0.99 20.01 21.87
N GLN A 28 -2.25 19.73 22.17
CA GLN A 28 -2.79 18.38 22.17
C GLN A 28 -2.87 17.85 20.74
N VAL A 29 -2.24 16.70 20.48
CA VAL A 29 -2.23 16.09 19.15
C VAL A 29 -2.83 14.69 19.20
N GLU A 30 -3.72 14.37 18.27
CA GLU A 30 -4.13 13.01 17.95
C GLU A 30 -3.67 12.64 16.53
N GLY A 31 -3.59 11.36 16.22
CA GLY A 31 -3.13 10.87 14.92
C GLY A 31 -4.26 10.28 14.08
N ILE A 32 -4.18 10.45 12.76
CA ILE A 32 -4.99 9.71 11.79
C ILE A 32 -4.07 8.91 10.87
N ASN A 33 -4.41 7.64 10.67
CA ASN A 33 -3.83 6.79 9.63
C ASN A 33 -4.95 6.29 8.71
N PHE A 34 -4.85 6.58 7.41
CA PHE A 34 -5.82 6.16 6.42
C PHE A 34 -5.41 4.82 5.79
N PHE A 35 -6.33 3.86 5.80
CA PHE A 35 -6.19 2.59 5.11
C PHE A 35 -6.85 2.67 3.73
N THR A 36 -6.02 2.56 2.67
CA THR A 36 -6.44 2.65 1.27
C THR A 36 -6.49 1.31 0.54
N GLY A 37 -6.07 0.22 1.20
CA GLY A 37 -5.84 -1.07 0.56
C GLY A 37 -4.49 -1.18 -0.18
N PHE A 38 -3.86 -0.09 -0.59
CA PHE A 38 -2.59 -0.08 -1.36
C PHE A 38 -1.34 0.11 -0.49
N CYS A 39 -1.49 0.31 0.81
CA CYS A 39 -0.35 0.53 1.71
C CYS A 39 0.58 -0.70 1.75
N VAL A 40 1.90 -0.43 1.78
CA VAL A 40 2.91 -1.50 1.82
C VAL A 40 2.96 -2.16 3.20
N GLU A 41 2.69 -1.42 4.27
CA GLU A 41 2.86 -1.89 5.65
C GLU A 41 1.99 -3.10 6.02
N GLY A 42 0.69 -3.04 5.77
CA GLY A 42 -0.23 -4.11 6.20
C GLY A 42 -0.01 -5.45 5.49
N HIS A 43 0.54 -5.42 4.27
CA HIS A 43 0.69 -6.58 3.42
C HIS A 43 1.77 -7.55 3.91
N THR A 44 2.91 -7.04 4.35
CA THR A 44 4.05 -7.86 4.76
C THR A 44 3.78 -8.67 6.03
N HIS A 45 2.80 -8.30 6.84
CA HIS A 45 2.40 -9.06 8.03
C HIS A 45 1.58 -10.32 7.68
N ALA A 46 0.74 -10.25 6.64
CA ALA A 46 -0.15 -11.35 6.27
C ALA A 46 0.55 -12.52 5.56
N ILE A 47 1.73 -12.30 4.95
CA ILE A 47 2.35 -13.23 3.99
C ILE A 47 3.60 -13.92 4.54
N ARG A 48 4.16 -13.51 5.68
CA ARG A 48 5.46 -14.01 6.15
C ARG A 48 5.40 -15.39 6.77
N ASN A 49 6.43 -16.21 6.45
CA ASN A 49 6.77 -17.47 7.11
C ASN A 49 6.97 -17.26 8.61
N ARG A 50 6.46 -18.21 9.42
CA ARG A 50 6.63 -18.31 10.87
C ARG A 50 8.11 -18.26 11.33
N ASP A 51 9.07 -18.59 10.45
CA ASP A 51 10.50 -18.65 10.76
C ASP A 51 11.23 -17.30 10.80
N GLN A 52 10.61 -16.21 10.34
CA GLN A 52 11.24 -14.89 10.47
C GLN A 52 10.93 -14.29 11.84
N ARG A 53 11.81 -14.53 12.81
CA ARG A 53 11.74 -14.18 14.24
C ARG A 53 11.59 -12.69 14.60
N ARG A 54 11.49 -11.79 13.63
CA ARG A 54 11.13 -10.38 13.87
C ARG A 54 9.73 -10.12 13.35
N ALA A 55 8.77 -10.14 14.27
CA ALA A 55 7.47 -9.53 14.01
C ALA A 55 7.70 -8.09 13.53
N ARG A 56 7.34 -7.77 12.29
CA ARG A 56 7.34 -6.37 11.84
C ARG A 56 6.19 -5.67 12.54
N ARG A 57 6.53 -4.66 13.33
CA ARG A 57 5.56 -3.77 13.97
C ARG A 57 4.79 -2.98 12.91
N ASN A 58 3.55 -2.62 13.22
CA ASN A 58 2.84 -1.59 12.46
C ASN A 58 3.49 -0.24 12.82
N ASN A 59 4.16 0.39 11.85
CA ASN A 59 4.92 1.60 12.10
C ASN A 59 4.02 2.78 12.51
N ALA A 60 2.77 2.86 12.05
CA ALA A 60 1.86 3.94 12.43
C ALA A 60 1.44 3.81 13.90
N LEU A 61 1.10 2.60 14.35
CA LEU A 61 0.80 2.32 15.76
C LEU A 61 2.03 2.59 16.64
N TRP A 62 3.19 2.15 16.19
CA TRP A 62 4.43 2.36 16.92
C TRP A 62 4.83 3.84 17.04
N VAL A 63 4.63 4.63 15.97
CA VAL A 63 4.84 6.09 16.03
C VAL A 63 3.87 6.73 17.02
N ALA A 64 2.61 6.31 17.02
CA ALA A 64 1.62 6.81 17.97
C ALA A 64 1.98 6.47 19.43
N GLU A 65 2.47 5.26 19.67
CA GLU A 65 2.96 4.82 20.98
C GLU A 65 4.15 5.67 21.47
N GLN A 66 5.16 5.89 20.62
CA GLN A 66 6.32 6.74 20.95
C GLN A 66 5.95 8.20 21.25
N LEU A 67 4.91 8.69 20.60
CA LEU A 67 4.40 10.04 20.80
C LEU A 67 3.42 10.14 21.98
N GLY A 68 2.94 9.01 22.50
CA GLY A 68 1.91 8.98 23.53
C GLY A 68 0.56 9.55 23.04
N ILE A 69 0.23 9.38 21.76
CA ILE A 69 -1.00 9.92 21.17
C ILE A 69 -2.01 8.83 20.84
N ARG A 70 -3.29 9.20 20.83
CA ARG A 70 -4.35 8.38 20.27
C ARG A 70 -4.22 8.35 18.76
N LEU A 71 -4.36 7.16 18.14
CA LEU A 71 -4.35 6.96 16.69
C LEU A 71 -5.71 6.45 16.22
N HIS A 72 -6.30 7.17 15.28
CA HIS A 72 -7.51 6.77 14.56
C HIS A 72 -7.10 6.11 13.25
N ILE A 73 -7.49 4.85 13.05
CA ILE A 73 -7.31 4.13 11.78
C ILE A 73 -8.65 4.20 11.04
N ILE A 74 -8.65 4.88 9.90
CA ILE A 74 -9.85 5.13 9.11
C ILE A 74 -9.75 4.39 7.80
N ASP A 75 -10.71 3.49 7.55
CA ASP A 75 -10.84 2.79 6.27
C ASP A 75 -11.47 3.73 5.25
N ILE A 76 -10.76 3.95 4.13
CA ILE A 76 -11.22 4.79 3.02
C ILE A 76 -11.13 4.06 1.68
N VAL A 77 -11.08 2.72 1.70
CA VAL A 77 -10.88 1.88 0.49
C VAL A 77 -11.89 2.23 -0.60
N ASP A 78 -13.17 2.31 -0.27
CA ASP A 78 -14.22 2.55 -1.25
C ASP A 78 -14.19 3.98 -1.80
N GLU A 79 -14.04 4.96 -0.94
CA GLU A 79 -13.99 6.36 -1.33
C GLU A 79 -12.72 6.67 -2.13
N TYR A 80 -11.62 5.95 -1.84
CA TYR A 80 -10.33 6.11 -2.51
C TYR A 80 -10.33 5.52 -3.95
N LYS A 81 -11.33 4.69 -4.31
CA LYS A 81 -11.44 4.09 -5.66
C LYS A 81 -11.36 5.15 -6.76
N GLN A 82 -12.08 6.24 -6.63
CA GLN A 82 -12.09 7.31 -7.64
C GLN A 82 -10.73 7.98 -7.81
N VAL A 83 -9.98 8.14 -6.73
CA VAL A 83 -8.61 8.70 -6.77
C VAL A 83 -7.67 7.82 -7.60
N VAL A 84 -7.86 6.49 -7.57
CA VAL A 84 -7.02 5.55 -8.30
C VAL A 84 -7.46 5.39 -9.76
N ILE A 85 -8.76 5.29 -10.03
CA ILE A 85 -9.25 4.99 -11.39
C ILE A 85 -9.31 6.22 -12.29
N ASN A 86 -9.49 7.42 -11.72
CA ASN A 86 -9.63 8.68 -12.47
C ASN A 86 -8.98 9.87 -11.76
N PRO A 87 -7.65 9.87 -11.54
CA PRO A 87 -6.99 10.96 -10.86
C PRO A 87 -7.04 12.26 -11.67
N LYS A 88 -7.47 13.37 -11.05
CA LYS A 88 -7.55 14.71 -11.65
C LYS A 88 -6.19 15.19 -12.19
N HIS A 89 -5.13 14.97 -11.42
CA HIS A 89 -3.76 15.39 -11.76
C HIS A 89 -2.94 14.26 -12.43
N GLY A 90 -3.60 13.17 -12.82
CA GLY A 90 -2.98 12.03 -13.46
C GLY A 90 -2.01 11.26 -12.55
N TYR A 91 -1.40 10.24 -13.13
CA TYR A 91 -0.46 9.38 -12.42
C TYR A 91 0.95 9.96 -12.38
N GLY A 92 1.70 9.62 -11.32
CA GLY A 92 3.14 9.81 -11.21
C GLY A 92 3.91 8.65 -11.81
N ALA A 93 4.82 8.05 -11.02
CA ALA A 93 5.46 6.81 -11.41
C ALA A 93 4.42 5.68 -11.44
N ASN A 94 4.33 4.97 -12.56
CA ASN A 94 3.37 3.88 -12.80
C ASN A 94 1.90 4.34 -12.63
N LEU A 95 1.11 3.67 -11.77
CA LEU A 95 -0.29 4.03 -11.49
C LEU A 95 -0.46 4.83 -10.19
N ASN A 96 0.58 5.48 -9.72
CA ASN A 96 0.53 6.21 -8.46
C ASN A 96 -0.10 7.61 -8.60
N PRO A 97 -1.31 7.87 -8.08
CA PRO A 97 -1.98 9.18 -8.12
C PRO A 97 -1.52 10.08 -6.96
N CYS A 98 -0.20 10.21 -6.76
CA CYS A 98 0.39 10.73 -5.52
C CYS A 98 -0.12 12.13 -5.11
N LEU A 99 -0.42 13.01 -6.06
CA LEU A 99 -0.94 14.34 -5.76
C LEU A 99 -2.39 14.27 -5.32
N ASP A 100 -3.23 13.59 -6.09
CA ASP A 100 -4.66 13.38 -5.77
C ASP A 100 -4.84 12.60 -4.46
N CYS A 101 -3.97 11.60 -4.22
CA CYS A 101 -3.93 10.87 -2.96
C CYS A 101 -3.69 11.81 -1.77
N LYS A 102 -2.73 12.75 -1.89
CA LYS A 102 -2.44 13.68 -0.81
C LYS A 102 -3.59 14.66 -0.60
N ILE A 103 -4.15 15.22 -1.68
CA ILE A 103 -5.32 16.11 -1.62
C ILE A 103 -6.48 15.39 -0.91
N PHE A 104 -6.77 14.15 -1.32
CA PHE A 104 -7.87 13.37 -0.75
C PHE A 104 -7.67 13.07 0.74
N MET A 105 -6.46 12.65 1.16
CA MET A 105 -6.16 12.37 2.57
C MET A 105 -6.27 13.63 3.44
N VAL A 106 -5.81 14.79 2.94
CA VAL A 106 -5.94 16.05 3.67
C VAL A 106 -7.40 16.50 3.71
N HIS A 107 -8.16 16.32 2.63
CA HIS A 107 -9.60 16.58 2.61
C HIS A 107 -10.34 15.75 3.66
N LYS A 108 -10.07 14.46 3.75
CA LYS A 108 -10.68 13.57 4.77
C LYS A 108 -10.28 13.99 6.19
N ALA A 109 -9.03 14.41 6.39
CA ALA A 109 -8.60 14.94 7.68
C ALA A 109 -9.29 16.27 8.01
N HIS A 110 -9.54 17.12 7.01
CA HIS A 110 -10.27 18.38 7.19
C HIS A 110 -11.73 18.14 7.59
N GLN A 111 -12.41 17.21 6.94
CA GLN A 111 -13.75 16.80 7.37
C GLN A 111 -13.74 16.30 8.83
N TRP A 112 -12.77 15.45 9.15
CA TRP A 112 -12.64 14.86 10.49
C TRP A 112 -12.40 15.91 11.58
N ILE A 113 -11.54 16.93 11.36
CA ILE A 113 -11.31 17.99 12.36
C ILE A 113 -12.57 18.80 12.65
N ILE A 114 -13.40 19.06 11.64
CA ILE A 114 -14.67 19.78 11.80
C ILE A 114 -15.62 18.95 12.66
N GLU A 115 -15.76 17.66 12.38
CA GLU A 115 -16.67 16.74 13.09
C GLU A 115 -16.24 16.49 14.55
N ASN A 116 -14.92 16.51 14.82
CA ASN A 116 -14.37 16.14 16.11
C ASN A 116 -13.85 17.34 16.95
N GLY A 117 -14.02 18.56 16.46
CA GLY A 117 -13.67 19.80 17.20
C GLY A 117 -12.17 19.97 17.39
N PHE A 118 -11.38 19.71 16.33
CA PHE A 118 -9.96 20.02 16.25
C PHE A 118 -9.73 21.31 15.46
N ASP A 119 -8.61 21.98 15.72
CA ASP A 119 -8.35 23.31 15.21
C ASP A 119 -7.58 23.30 13.87
N PHE A 120 -6.63 22.36 13.68
CA PHE A 120 -5.79 22.30 12.48
C PHE A 120 -5.18 20.93 12.22
N ILE A 121 -4.55 20.78 11.05
CA ILE A 121 -3.97 19.54 10.52
C ILE A 121 -2.46 19.65 10.43
N ILE A 122 -1.75 18.58 10.79
CA ILE A 122 -0.29 18.48 10.71
C ILE A 122 0.09 17.41 9.70
N THR A 123 1.06 17.71 8.83
CA THR A 123 1.68 16.68 7.97
C THR A 123 3.19 16.73 8.03
N GLY A 124 3.83 15.56 7.90
CA GLY A 124 5.30 15.43 7.82
C GLY A 124 5.88 15.69 6.43
N GLU A 125 5.26 16.56 5.62
CA GLU A 125 5.76 16.88 4.29
C GLU A 125 6.99 17.78 4.36
N VAL A 126 7.97 17.52 3.46
CA VAL A 126 9.18 18.34 3.29
C VAL A 126 9.32 18.74 1.84
N ILE A 127 9.52 20.04 1.58
CA ILE A 127 9.65 20.57 0.21
C ILE A 127 10.80 19.87 -0.52
N GLY A 128 10.49 19.30 -1.70
CA GLY A 128 11.48 18.67 -2.58
C GLY A 128 11.86 17.23 -2.21
N GLN A 129 11.37 16.67 -1.10
CA GLN A 129 11.74 15.32 -0.66
C GLN A 129 11.12 14.24 -1.55
N ARG A 130 9.87 14.40 -1.99
CA ARG A 130 9.23 13.49 -2.94
C ARG A 130 9.03 14.14 -4.30
N PRO A 131 9.26 13.41 -5.40
CA PRO A 131 9.39 14.01 -6.73
C PRO A 131 8.09 14.58 -7.31
N LYS A 132 6.91 14.20 -6.82
CA LYS A 132 5.62 14.70 -7.30
C LYS A 132 4.90 15.52 -6.24
N SER A 133 4.31 14.94 -5.23
CA SER A 133 3.44 15.64 -4.27
C SER A 133 4.14 16.65 -3.37
N GLN A 134 5.47 16.58 -3.19
CA GLN A 134 6.22 17.49 -2.30
C GLN A 134 7.07 18.52 -3.06
N ARG A 135 6.79 18.80 -4.32
CA ARG A 135 7.38 19.97 -5.02
C ARG A 135 6.73 21.25 -4.50
N ARG A 136 7.52 22.30 -4.35
CA ARG A 136 7.04 23.63 -3.86
C ARG A 136 5.74 24.08 -4.52
N ARG A 137 5.64 23.94 -5.84
CA ARG A 137 4.45 24.34 -6.62
C ARG A 137 3.16 23.58 -6.28
N TYR A 138 3.26 22.39 -5.69
CA TYR A 138 2.09 21.58 -5.32
C TYR A 138 1.65 21.76 -3.86
N MET A 139 2.45 22.44 -3.02
CA MET A 139 2.08 22.69 -1.63
C MET A 139 0.80 23.53 -1.51
N PRO A 140 0.65 24.67 -2.24
CA PRO A 140 -0.60 25.43 -2.24
C PRO A 140 -1.76 24.62 -2.86
N VAL A 141 -1.54 23.93 -3.98
CA VAL A 141 -2.57 23.11 -4.64
C VAL A 141 -3.18 22.07 -3.68
N ILE A 142 -2.34 21.42 -2.87
CA ILE A 142 -2.83 20.46 -1.87
C ILE A 142 -3.70 21.17 -0.82
N SER A 143 -3.28 22.32 -0.33
CA SER A 143 -4.01 23.08 0.68
C SER A 143 -5.37 23.55 0.15
N GLU A 144 -5.40 24.17 -1.02
CA GLU A 144 -6.60 24.73 -1.66
C GLU A 144 -7.59 23.61 -2.05
N GLU A 145 -7.13 22.62 -2.83
CA GLU A 145 -8.03 21.58 -3.36
C GLU A 145 -8.52 20.58 -2.29
N SER A 146 -7.83 20.48 -1.16
CA SER A 146 -8.31 19.67 -0.03
C SER A 146 -9.38 20.41 0.79
N GLY A 147 -9.55 21.70 0.61
CA GLY A 147 -10.39 22.57 1.45
C GLY A 147 -9.83 22.82 2.86
N ALA A 148 -8.66 22.29 3.18
CA ALA A 148 -7.98 22.55 4.45
C ALA A 148 -7.26 23.89 4.45
N ASP A 149 -6.92 24.40 3.22
CA ASP A 149 -6.35 25.70 2.94
C ASP A 149 -5.36 26.15 4.03
N ASP A 150 -5.76 27.09 4.81
CA ASP A 150 -5.00 27.78 5.83
C ASP A 150 -4.81 26.99 7.15
N LEU A 151 -5.48 25.84 7.29
CA LEU A 151 -5.39 24.97 8.48
C LEU A 151 -4.39 23.80 8.32
N LEU A 152 -3.71 23.71 7.17
CA LEU A 152 -2.73 22.65 6.91
C LEU A 152 -1.32 23.12 7.24
N LEU A 153 -0.80 22.74 8.41
CA LEU A 153 0.56 23.05 8.85
C LEU A 153 1.55 21.94 8.46
N ARG A 154 2.73 22.33 8.00
CA ARG A 154 3.85 21.44 7.63
C ARG A 154 5.08 21.76 8.50
N PRO A 155 5.14 21.30 9.77
CA PRO A 155 6.12 21.76 10.76
C PRO A 155 7.58 21.64 10.32
N LEU A 156 7.91 20.62 9.51
CA LEU A 156 9.28 20.37 9.06
C LEU A 156 9.78 21.35 8.00
N CYS A 157 8.89 22.06 7.30
CA CYS A 157 9.28 23.02 6.26
C CYS A 157 8.47 24.32 6.28
N ALA A 158 7.76 24.58 7.36
CA ALA A 158 6.88 25.75 7.50
C ALA A 158 7.59 27.07 7.23
N ARG A 159 8.83 27.23 7.73
CA ARG A 159 9.61 28.47 7.53
C ARG A 159 9.97 28.75 6.06
N ASN A 160 9.82 27.79 5.17
CA ASN A 160 9.95 27.93 3.72
C ASN A 160 8.62 28.16 2.98
N LEU A 161 7.50 28.23 3.70
CA LEU A 161 6.14 28.40 3.17
C LEU A 161 5.50 29.67 3.74
N PRO A 162 4.45 30.20 3.10
CA PRO A 162 3.61 31.23 3.70
C PRO A 162 3.07 30.78 5.06
N GLU A 163 2.85 31.74 5.93
CA GLU A 163 2.27 31.46 7.25
C GLU A 163 0.84 30.95 7.12
N THR A 164 0.56 29.89 7.86
CA THR A 164 -0.79 29.35 8.02
C THR A 164 -1.51 30.03 9.19
N ARG A 165 -2.81 29.85 9.31
CA ARG A 165 -3.60 30.42 10.40
C ARG A 165 -3.08 30.05 11.78
N PRO A 166 -2.67 28.79 12.08
CA PRO A 166 -2.04 28.46 13.36
C PRO A 166 -0.82 29.30 13.71
N GLU A 167 -0.04 29.73 12.72
CA GLU A 167 1.14 30.59 12.90
C GLU A 167 0.73 32.05 13.09
N ARG A 168 -0.13 32.60 12.25
CA ARG A 168 -0.58 34.00 12.32
C ARG A 168 -1.36 34.31 13.60
N GLU A 169 -2.18 33.38 14.05
CA GLU A 169 -2.95 33.53 15.31
C GLU A 169 -2.15 33.08 16.55
N ARG A 170 -0.86 32.74 16.38
CA ARG A 170 0.03 32.31 17.46
C ARG A 170 -0.48 31.11 18.26
N TRP A 171 -1.17 30.19 17.58
CA TRP A 171 -1.45 28.86 18.15
C TRP A 171 -0.16 28.06 18.22
N VAL A 172 0.72 28.29 17.23
CA VAL A 172 2.02 27.67 17.05
C VAL A 172 3.07 28.76 16.87
N GLU A 173 4.16 28.68 17.64
CA GLU A 173 5.31 29.58 17.50
C GLU A 173 6.15 29.14 16.31
N ARG A 174 6.23 30.02 15.28
CA ARG A 174 6.90 29.75 14.01
C ARG A 174 8.40 29.49 14.16
N GLU A 175 9.06 30.13 15.14
CA GLU A 175 10.48 29.98 15.45
C GLU A 175 10.83 28.54 15.85
N GLY A 176 9.90 27.83 16.45
CA GLY A 176 10.03 26.40 16.81
C GLY A 176 9.90 25.46 15.59
N LEU A 177 9.42 25.95 14.46
CA LEU A 177 9.25 25.15 13.24
C LEU A 177 10.54 25.11 12.42
N LYS A 178 10.59 24.21 11.41
CA LYS A 178 11.79 23.95 10.62
C LYS A 178 11.67 24.49 9.19
N ASP A 179 12.81 24.55 8.50
CA ASP A 179 12.99 25.00 7.12
C ASP A 179 13.57 23.91 6.21
N PHE A 180 13.29 22.63 6.53
CA PHE A 180 13.85 21.51 5.80
C PHE A 180 13.40 21.50 4.34
N GLN A 181 14.35 21.16 3.45
CA GLN A 181 14.09 21.02 2.02
C GLN A 181 15.04 20.04 1.35
N GLY A 182 14.60 19.52 0.20
CA GLY A 182 15.40 18.60 -0.60
C GLY A 182 15.26 17.13 -0.20
N ARG A 183 16.06 16.28 -0.82
CA ARG A 183 15.97 14.81 -0.65
C ARG A 183 16.81 14.27 0.51
N SER A 184 17.76 15.07 1.01
CA SER A 184 18.61 14.66 2.13
C SER A 184 17.77 14.53 3.40
N ARG A 185 17.95 13.42 4.12
CA ARG A 185 17.31 13.20 5.42
C ARG A 185 18.24 13.48 6.61
N LYS A 186 19.42 14.03 6.35
CA LYS A 186 20.37 14.39 7.42
C LYS A 186 19.75 15.30 8.48
N PRO A 187 19.00 16.36 8.13
CA PRO A 187 18.34 17.21 9.10
C PRO A 187 17.30 16.47 9.96
N GLN A 188 16.49 15.59 9.34
CA GLN A 188 15.51 14.81 10.08
C GLN A 188 16.16 13.80 11.04
N ILE A 189 17.26 13.16 10.62
CA ILE A 189 18.00 12.22 11.46
C ILE A 189 18.64 12.97 12.64
N ALA A 190 19.18 14.17 12.41
CA ALA A 190 19.71 14.99 13.49
C ALA A 190 18.62 15.39 14.48
N LEU A 191 17.46 15.84 14.00
CA LEU A 191 16.31 16.19 14.83
C LEU A 191 15.75 14.98 15.60
N ALA A 192 15.76 13.77 15.01
CA ALA A 192 15.36 12.56 15.70
C ALA A 192 16.26 12.27 16.91
N ARG A 193 17.56 12.43 16.74
CA ARG A 193 18.53 12.28 17.85
C ARG A 193 18.34 13.32 18.94
N GLU A 194 18.08 14.59 18.56
CA GLU A 194 17.77 15.67 19.50
C GLU A 194 16.55 15.34 20.36
N PHE A 195 15.52 14.68 19.76
CA PHE A 195 14.32 14.24 20.46
C PHE A 195 14.45 12.91 21.18
N GLY A 196 15.62 12.25 21.12
CA GLY A 196 15.86 10.95 21.74
C GLY A 196 15.21 9.78 21.02
N PHE A 197 14.84 9.94 19.75
CA PHE A 197 14.34 8.83 18.93
C PHE A 197 15.50 8.05 18.32
N GLU A 198 15.76 6.85 18.86
CA GLU A 198 16.81 5.95 18.37
C GLU A 198 16.28 4.99 17.30
N ASP A 199 15.00 4.60 17.41
CA ASP A 199 14.37 3.66 16.51
C ASP A 199 13.21 4.34 15.74
N TYR A 200 13.27 4.28 14.43
CA TYR A 200 12.26 4.79 13.51
C TYR A 200 12.29 4.01 12.20
N ALA A 201 11.16 4.01 11.49
CA ALA A 201 11.06 3.33 10.21
C ALA A 201 12.10 3.90 9.22
N GLN A 202 13.01 3.04 8.78
CA GLN A 202 13.97 3.40 7.74
C GLN A 202 13.21 3.75 6.45
N PRO A 203 13.70 4.72 5.68
CA PRO A 203 13.08 5.06 4.41
C PRO A 203 13.21 3.88 3.45
N ALA A 204 12.14 3.10 3.34
CA ALA A 204 12.00 2.03 2.36
C ALA A 204 11.06 2.53 1.27
N GLY A 205 11.49 2.47 0.02
CA GLY A 205 10.66 2.52 -1.18
C GLY A 205 9.50 3.54 -1.23
N GLY A 206 8.50 3.24 -2.06
CA GLY A 206 7.25 4.00 -2.13
C GLY A 206 6.32 3.73 -0.95
N CYS A 207 5.41 4.67 -0.68
CA CYS A 207 4.43 4.51 0.40
C CYS A 207 3.29 3.53 0.05
N CYS A 208 3.13 3.19 -1.22
CA CYS A 208 2.07 2.29 -1.70
C CYS A 208 2.54 1.43 -2.88
N PHE A 209 1.83 0.32 -3.10
CA PHE A 209 2.09 -0.60 -4.22
C PHE A 209 1.90 0.03 -5.60
N LEU A 210 1.10 1.09 -5.74
CA LEU A 210 0.90 1.77 -7.02
C LEU A 210 2.18 2.45 -7.56
N THR A 211 3.24 2.57 -6.75
CA THR A 211 4.56 3.02 -7.20
C THR A 211 5.40 1.89 -7.81
N ASP A 212 5.05 0.63 -7.57
CA ASP A 212 5.72 -0.54 -8.08
C ASP A 212 5.27 -0.85 -9.52
N GLN A 213 6.25 -1.10 -10.40
CA GLN A 213 5.96 -1.36 -11.82
C GLN A 213 5.23 -2.68 -12.00
N THR A 214 5.67 -3.75 -11.33
CA THR A 214 5.08 -5.09 -11.41
C THR A 214 3.63 -5.06 -10.96
N TYR A 215 3.36 -4.41 -9.82
CA TYR A 215 2.01 -4.24 -9.31
C TYR A 215 1.11 -3.47 -10.28
N SER A 216 1.61 -2.38 -10.83
CA SER A 216 0.86 -1.54 -11.77
C SER A 216 0.54 -2.26 -13.09
N VAL A 217 1.43 -3.12 -13.57
CA VAL A 217 1.16 -3.98 -14.74
C VAL A 217 0.03 -4.97 -14.43
N LYS A 218 0.05 -5.60 -13.25
CA LYS A 218 -1.02 -6.52 -12.82
C LYS A 218 -2.38 -5.81 -12.68
N LEU A 219 -2.40 -4.56 -12.20
CA LEU A 219 -3.63 -3.78 -12.07
C LEU A 219 -4.16 -3.36 -13.46
N ARG A 220 -3.29 -3.01 -14.40
CA ARG A 220 -3.71 -2.76 -15.80
C ARG A 220 -4.29 -4.01 -16.44
N ASP A 221 -3.64 -5.18 -16.31
CA ASP A 221 -4.17 -6.45 -16.79
C ASP A 221 -5.58 -6.75 -16.24
N LEU A 222 -5.82 -6.47 -14.96
CA LEU A 222 -7.14 -6.60 -14.36
C LEU A 222 -8.17 -5.72 -15.06
N TRP A 223 -7.86 -4.43 -15.27
CA TRP A 223 -8.74 -3.48 -15.94
C TRP A 223 -8.98 -3.81 -17.41
N ASP A 224 -7.91 -4.16 -18.14
CA ASP A 224 -7.98 -4.51 -19.56
C ASP A 224 -8.82 -5.77 -19.79
N ASN A 225 -8.70 -6.76 -18.89
CA ASN A 225 -9.49 -7.99 -18.97
C ASN A 225 -10.98 -7.76 -18.64
N ARG A 226 -11.28 -6.84 -17.70
CA ARG A 226 -12.66 -6.46 -17.34
C ARG A 226 -13.28 -5.47 -18.34
N GLY A 227 -12.50 -4.85 -19.20
CA GLY A 227 -12.93 -3.77 -20.10
C GLY A 227 -13.30 -2.46 -19.40
N ARG A 228 -13.02 -2.34 -18.10
CA ARG A 228 -13.32 -1.16 -17.30
C ARG A 228 -12.35 -1.02 -16.11
N ARG A 229 -12.10 0.22 -15.71
CA ARG A 229 -11.25 0.52 -14.56
C ARG A 229 -12.05 0.41 -13.27
N GLU A 230 -12.09 -0.78 -12.72
CA GLU A 230 -12.69 -1.05 -11.42
C GLU A 230 -11.90 -2.13 -10.68
N TYR A 231 -12.06 -2.17 -9.36
CA TYR A 231 -11.48 -3.20 -8.50
C TYR A 231 -12.24 -3.26 -7.17
N GLU A 232 -12.18 -4.42 -6.53
CA GLU A 232 -12.58 -4.60 -5.14
C GLU A 232 -11.34 -4.80 -4.26
N LEU A 233 -11.52 -4.75 -2.93
CA LEU A 233 -10.40 -4.91 -2.00
C LEU A 233 -9.66 -6.23 -2.21
N ASP A 234 -10.39 -7.33 -2.41
CA ASP A 234 -9.80 -8.65 -2.67
C ASP A 234 -8.94 -8.67 -3.94
N ASP A 235 -9.37 -7.98 -4.99
CA ASP A 235 -8.58 -7.86 -6.22
C ASP A 235 -7.21 -7.25 -5.92
N ILE A 236 -7.18 -6.08 -5.30
CA ILE A 236 -5.94 -5.35 -5.03
C ILE A 236 -5.05 -6.06 -4.01
N MET A 237 -5.63 -6.85 -3.13
CA MET A 237 -4.87 -7.71 -2.20
C MET A 237 -4.23 -8.89 -2.94
N LEU A 238 -4.95 -9.55 -3.85
CA LEU A 238 -4.42 -10.65 -4.66
C LEU A 238 -3.32 -10.20 -5.62
N LEU A 239 -3.38 -8.98 -6.17
CA LEU A 239 -2.32 -8.44 -7.02
C LEU A 239 -0.96 -8.30 -6.31
N LYS A 240 -0.93 -8.24 -4.98
CA LYS A 240 0.30 -8.13 -4.19
C LYS A 240 1.09 -9.42 -4.08
N VAL A 241 0.46 -10.57 -4.34
CA VAL A 241 1.01 -11.91 -4.10
C VAL A 241 1.15 -12.72 -5.38
N GLY A 242 2.01 -13.69 -5.36
CA GLY A 242 2.13 -14.72 -6.39
C GLY A 242 2.67 -14.25 -7.72
N ARG A 243 2.86 -15.23 -8.60
CA ARG A 243 3.08 -15.05 -10.03
C ARG A 243 1.74 -15.00 -10.72
N HIS A 244 1.53 -14.00 -11.55
CA HIS A 244 0.31 -13.87 -12.34
C HIS A 244 0.60 -14.33 -13.77
N ILE A 245 -0.12 -15.36 -14.22
CA ILE A 245 0.04 -15.95 -15.56
C ILE A 245 -1.35 -16.03 -16.19
N ARG A 246 -1.51 -15.39 -17.34
CA ARG A 246 -2.77 -15.36 -18.12
C ARG A 246 -2.59 -16.07 -19.47
N PRO A 247 -2.83 -17.38 -19.55
CA PRO A 247 -2.69 -18.13 -20.79
C PRO A 247 -3.76 -17.75 -21.85
N SER A 248 -4.90 -17.25 -21.41
CA SER A 248 -5.97 -16.75 -22.27
C SER A 248 -6.77 -15.64 -21.59
N ARG A 249 -7.61 -14.94 -22.35
CA ARG A 249 -8.53 -13.93 -21.79
C ARG A 249 -9.56 -14.53 -20.84
N LYS A 250 -9.85 -15.83 -20.93
CA LYS A 250 -10.87 -16.50 -20.11
C LYS A 250 -10.43 -16.74 -18.68
N TYR A 251 -9.14 -16.96 -18.43
CA TYR A 251 -8.64 -17.24 -17.11
C TYR A 251 -7.21 -16.75 -16.85
N LYS A 252 -6.90 -16.54 -15.59
CA LYS A 252 -5.58 -16.19 -15.07
C LYS A 252 -5.25 -17.07 -13.88
N LEU A 253 -3.98 -17.44 -13.74
CA LEU A 253 -3.44 -18.15 -12.59
C LEU A 253 -2.72 -17.17 -11.67
N ILE A 254 -2.99 -17.28 -10.36
CA ILE A 254 -2.23 -16.61 -9.30
C ILE A 254 -1.52 -17.70 -8.52
N ILE A 255 -0.21 -17.87 -8.77
CA ILE A 255 0.58 -19.00 -8.27
C ILE A 255 1.49 -18.54 -7.14
N ALA A 256 1.36 -19.10 -5.96
CA ALA A 256 2.19 -18.79 -4.80
C ALA A 256 3.69 -18.98 -5.10
N ARG A 257 4.53 -18.16 -4.50
CA ARG A 257 6.00 -18.24 -4.61
C ARG A 257 6.63 -18.92 -3.41
N GLU A 258 6.00 -18.76 -2.25
CA GLU A 258 6.49 -19.23 -0.96
C GLU A 258 5.34 -19.70 -0.05
N GLU A 259 5.67 -20.29 1.08
CA GLU A 259 4.68 -20.86 2.01
C GLU A 259 3.70 -19.83 2.57
N GLY A 260 4.18 -18.63 2.90
CA GLY A 260 3.30 -17.55 3.37
C GLY A 260 2.25 -17.15 2.34
N GLU A 261 2.63 -17.12 1.05
CA GLU A 261 1.68 -16.87 -0.05
C GLU A 261 0.72 -18.05 -0.25
N ASN A 262 1.19 -19.30 -0.09
CA ASN A 262 0.30 -20.48 -0.11
C ASN A 262 -0.78 -20.36 0.97
N HIS A 263 -0.38 -19.98 2.17
CA HIS A 263 -1.32 -19.79 3.27
C HIS A 263 -2.31 -18.65 2.99
N PHE A 264 -1.82 -17.52 2.52
CA PHE A 264 -2.65 -16.38 2.15
C PHE A 264 -3.67 -16.74 1.06
N LEU A 265 -3.22 -17.34 -0.05
CA LEU A 265 -4.08 -17.74 -1.16
C LEU A 265 -5.11 -18.81 -0.74
N SER A 266 -4.78 -19.68 0.23
CA SER A 266 -5.71 -20.70 0.71
C SER A 266 -6.98 -20.09 1.35
N GLY A 267 -6.93 -18.84 1.84
CA GLY A 267 -8.08 -18.11 2.33
C GLY A 267 -9.15 -17.83 1.26
N TYR A 268 -8.73 -17.79 0.00
CA TYR A 268 -9.60 -17.49 -1.15
C TYR A 268 -10.21 -18.74 -1.84
N ARG A 269 -9.99 -19.96 -1.30
CA ARG A 269 -10.43 -21.22 -1.91
C ARG A 269 -11.95 -21.32 -2.17
N HIS A 270 -12.75 -20.58 -1.43
CA HIS A 270 -14.21 -20.56 -1.61
C HIS A 270 -14.67 -19.57 -2.70
N GLN A 271 -13.80 -18.67 -3.13
CA GLN A 271 -14.11 -17.68 -4.16
C GLN A 271 -13.58 -18.10 -5.54
N PHE A 272 -12.51 -18.93 -5.56
CA PHE A 272 -11.81 -19.30 -6.78
C PHE A 272 -11.68 -20.82 -6.91
N GLN A 273 -11.61 -21.31 -8.16
CA GLN A 273 -11.10 -22.63 -8.44
C GLN A 273 -9.63 -22.70 -8.01
N THR A 274 -9.17 -23.85 -7.52
CA THR A 274 -7.80 -24.00 -7.01
C THR A 274 -7.09 -25.20 -7.63
N ILE A 275 -5.78 -25.07 -7.80
CA ILE A 275 -4.89 -26.15 -8.24
C ILE A 275 -3.76 -26.25 -7.21
N ARG A 276 -3.55 -27.45 -6.66
CA ARG A 276 -2.50 -27.74 -5.67
C ARG A 276 -1.72 -28.99 -6.04
N THR A 277 -0.41 -28.92 -6.00
CA THR A 277 0.44 -30.10 -6.17
C THR A 277 0.28 -31.07 -5.01
N VAL A 278 0.23 -32.38 -5.29
CA VAL A 278 0.02 -33.46 -4.32
C VAL A 278 1.26 -34.36 -4.22
N SER A 279 1.77 -34.84 -5.36
CA SER A 279 2.90 -35.78 -5.38
C SER A 279 4.25 -35.12 -5.02
N HIS A 280 4.36 -33.84 -5.14
CA HIS A 280 5.59 -33.09 -4.85
C HIS A 280 5.28 -31.79 -4.09
N PRO A 281 6.16 -31.33 -3.19
CA PRO A 281 6.02 -30.03 -2.56
C PRO A 281 5.97 -28.91 -3.62
N GLY A 282 4.98 -28.01 -3.50
CA GLY A 282 4.82 -26.95 -4.49
C GLY A 282 3.69 -25.99 -4.17
N PRO A 283 3.38 -25.11 -5.12
CA PRO A 283 2.47 -24.01 -4.90
C PRO A 283 1.00 -24.39 -4.91
N LEU A 284 0.20 -23.57 -4.24
CA LEU A 284 -1.21 -23.36 -4.53
C LEU A 284 -1.33 -22.33 -5.64
N ALA A 285 -2.19 -22.60 -6.61
CA ALA A 285 -2.63 -21.63 -7.60
C ALA A 285 -4.13 -21.38 -7.47
N LEU A 286 -4.54 -20.13 -7.51
CA LEU A 286 -5.92 -19.73 -7.72
C LEU A 286 -6.16 -19.57 -9.23
N VAL A 287 -7.34 -19.93 -9.69
CA VAL A 287 -7.80 -19.73 -11.07
C VAL A 287 -8.88 -18.67 -11.06
N GLU A 288 -8.53 -17.47 -11.53
CA GLU A 288 -9.46 -16.34 -11.70
C GLU A 288 -10.06 -16.39 -13.11
N GLY A 289 -11.38 -16.29 -13.22
CA GLY A 289 -12.09 -16.24 -14.50
C GLY A 289 -13.14 -17.33 -14.63
N GLU A 290 -13.36 -17.78 -15.86
CA GLU A 290 -14.34 -18.81 -16.22
C GLU A 290 -13.94 -20.20 -15.73
N PRO A 291 -14.90 -21.14 -15.57
CA PRO A 291 -14.59 -22.53 -15.38
C PRO A 291 -13.72 -23.08 -16.52
N LEU A 292 -12.68 -23.82 -16.17
CA LEU A 292 -11.74 -24.37 -17.13
C LEU A 292 -12.37 -25.57 -17.89
N ASP A 293 -12.25 -25.54 -19.23
CA ASP A 293 -12.45 -26.75 -20.02
C ASP A 293 -11.32 -27.77 -19.78
N PRO A 294 -11.44 -29.03 -20.25
CA PRO A 294 -10.41 -30.05 -19.99
C PRO A 294 -9.01 -29.68 -20.46
N ALA A 295 -8.87 -29.05 -21.63
CA ALA A 295 -7.57 -28.66 -22.20
C ALA A 295 -6.95 -27.48 -21.41
N GLN A 296 -7.77 -26.52 -21.03
CA GLN A 296 -7.35 -25.40 -20.17
C GLN A 296 -6.93 -25.88 -18.77
N LEU A 297 -7.65 -26.86 -18.21
CA LEU A 297 -7.30 -27.44 -16.91
C LEU A 297 -5.95 -28.18 -16.99
N GLU A 298 -5.72 -28.98 -18.03
CA GLU A 298 -4.45 -29.68 -18.23
C GLU A 298 -3.30 -28.66 -18.33
N LEU A 299 -3.47 -27.60 -19.14
CA LEU A 299 -2.48 -26.53 -19.27
C LEU A 299 -2.24 -25.80 -17.94
N ALA A 300 -3.28 -25.42 -17.21
CA ALA A 300 -3.19 -24.75 -15.94
C ALA A 300 -2.46 -25.61 -14.88
N CYS A 301 -2.73 -26.92 -14.85
CA CYS A 301 -2.03 -27.88 -14.02
C CYS A 301 -0.55 -28.02 -14.43
N ALA A 302 -0.25 -28.10 -15.73
CA ALA A 302 1.13 -28.22 -16.23
C ALA A 302 1.95 -26.94 -15.93
N ILE A 303 1.34 -25.75 -16.03
CA ILE A 303 1.96 -24.48 -15.59
C ILE A 303 2.22 -24.51 -14.09
N THR A 304 1.24 -24.92 -13.27
CA THR A 304 1.38 -24.95 -11.81
C THR A 304 2.46 -25.94 -11.37
N ALA A 305 2.51 -27.12 -11.99
CA ALA A 305 3.50 -28.18 -11.74
C ALA A 305 4.93 -27.68 -12.00
N ARG A 306 5.15 -26.81 -12.99
CA ARG A 306 6.46 -26.22 -13.30
C ARG A 306 7.08 -25.49 -12.09
N PHE A 307 6.27 -24.90 -11.22
CA PHE A 307 6.74 -24.19 -10.04
C PHE A 307 6.85 -25.05 -8.79
N SER A 308 6.66 -26.37 -8.90
CA SER A 308 6.83 -27.34 -7.81
C SER A 308 8.25 -27.91 -7.76
N LYS A 309 8.53 -28.69 -6.71
CA LYS A 309 9.75 -29.52 -6.63
C LYS A 309 9.77 -30.64 -7.67
N GLY A 310 8.61 -30.98 -8.26
CA GLY A 310 8.47 -31.96 -9.33
C GLY A 310 8.63 -31.40 -10.74
N ARG A 311 9.14 -30.20 -10.91
CA ARG A 311 9.26 -29.51 -12.22
C ARG A 311 10.03 -30.28 -13.33
N ASP A 312 10.89 -31.20 -12.92
CA ASP A 312 11.72 -32.02 -13.83
C ASP A 312 11.26 -33.50 -13.84
N ALA A 313 10.17 -33.83 -13.13
CA ALA A 313 9.59 -35.17 -13.13
C ALA A 313 8.84 -35.45 -14.43
N GLU A 314 8.73 -36.74 -14.78
CA GLU A 314 7.95 -37.14 -15.93
C GLU A 314 6.45 -36.86 -15.77
N SER A 315 5.96 -36.89 -14.52
CA SER A 315 4.55 -36.64 -14.20
C SER A 315 4.43 -36.08 -12.77
N VAL A 316 3.56 -35.12 -12.61
CA VAL A 316 3.16 -34.55 -11.30
C VAL A 316 1.67 -34.74 -11.15
N GLU A 317 1.27 -35.20 -9.96
CA GLU A 317 -0.14 -35.27 -9.58
C GLU A 317 -0.54 -33.96 -8.85
N LEU A 318 -1.64 -33.37 -9.31
CA LEU A 318 -2.24 -32.18 -8.72
C LEU A 318 -3.69 -32.45 -8.36
N ARG A 319 -4.19 -31.74 -7.37
CA ARG A 319 -5.61 -31.67 -7.03
C ARG A 319 -6.18 -30.38 -7.58
N PHE A 320 -7.16 -30.50 -8.42
CA PHE A 320 -8.04 -29.40 -8.82
C PHE A 320 -9.27 -29.41 -7.91
N SER A 321 -9.70 -28.25 -7.43
CA SER A 321 -10.98 -28.07 -6.74
C SER A 321 -11.72 -26.91 -7.37
N ASP A 322 -13.02 -27.11 -7.62
CA ASP A 322 -13.91 -26.05 -8.09
C ASP A 322 -14.36 -25.13 -6.92
N ARG A 323 -15.23 -24.16 -7.21
CA ARG A 323 -15.77 -23.24 -6.19
C ARG A 323 -16.68 -23.93 -5.18
N GLU A 324 -17.29 -25.06 -5.56
CA GLU A 324 -18.15 -25.89 -4.71
C GLU A 324 -17.33 -26.87 -3.87
N GLN A 325 -16.00 -26.81 -3.98
CA GLN A 325 -15.02 -27.68 -3.30
C GLN A 325 -15.07 -29.16 -3.76
N SER A 326 -15.73 -29.45 -4.88
CA SER A 326 -15.59 -30.74 -5.55
C SER A 326 -14.18 -30.88 -6.09
N SER A 327 -13.51 -31.99 -5.80
CA SER A 327 -12.10 -32.18 -6.10
C SER A 327 -11.87 -33.37 -7.02
N ARG A 328 -10.91 -33.21 -7.94
CA ARG A 328 -10.40 -34.33 -8.75
C ARG A 328 -8.88 -34.30 -8.87
N SER A 329 -8.28 -35.45 -9.01
CA SER A 329 -6.85 -35.61 -9.33
C SER A 329 -6.61 -35.41 -10.83
N VAL A 330 -5.54 -34.70 -11.15
CA VAL A 330 -5.07 -34.49 -12.51
C VAL A 330 -3.58 -34.81 -12.56
N ARG A 331 -3.15 -35.65 -13.50
CA ARG A 331 -1.73 -35.94 -13.73
C ARG A 331 -1.27 -35.29 -14.99
N VAL A 332 -0.19 -34.52 -14.92
CA VAL A 332 0.35 -33.79 -16.06
C VAL A 332 1.87 -33.87 -16.08
N LYS A 333 2.44 -33.74 -17.25
CA LYS A 333 3.87 -33.42 -17.40
C LYS A 333 4.06 -31.93 -17.16
N PRO A 334 4.99 -31.51 -16.23
CA PRO A 334 5.28 -30.10 -16.04
C PRO A 334 5.75 -29.42 -17.31
N LEU A 335 5.31 -28.19 -17.57
CA LEU A 335 5.86 -27.40 -18.68
C LEU A 335 7.34 -27.07 -18.43
N ARG A 336 8.12 -27.04 -19.49
CA ARG A 336 9.48 -26.47 -19.44
C ARG A 336 9.39 -24.96 -19.41
N ALA A 337 10.45 -24.29 -18.91
CA ALA A 337 10.47 -22.84 -18.77
C ALA A 337 10.21 -22.11 -20.09
N GLU A 338 10.79 -22.59 -21.17
CA GLU A 338 10.68 -22.07 -22.53
C GLU A 338 9.30 -22.26 -23.17
N GLN A 339 8.49 -23.17 -22.63
CA GLN A 339 7.11 -23.40 -23.06
C GLN A 339 6.09 -22.42 -22.43
N ILE A 340 6.49 -21.74 -21.36
CA ILE A 340 5.67 -20.64 -20.80
C ILE A 340 5.91 -19.41 -21.64
N SER A 341 4.92 -19.06 -22.47
CA SER A 341 5.02 -17.83 -23.28
C SER A 341 5.27 -16.61 -22.40
N ARG A 342 6.15 -15.74 -22.84
CA ARG A 342 6.39 -14.45 -22.18
C ARG A 342 5.13 -13.58 -22.14
N ASP A 343 4.28 -13.70 -23.14
CA ASP A 343 3.01 -12.97 -23.24
C ASP A 343 1.99 -13.40 -22.19
N TRP A 344 2.16 -14.58 -21.60
CA TRP A 344 1.29 -15.06 -20.52
C TRP A 344 1.68 -14.48 -19.16
N VAL A 345 2.93 -14.08 -19.00
CA VAL A 345 3.46 -13.59 -17.71
C VAL A 345 3.14 -12.11 -17.55
N ILE A 346 2.34 -11.80 -16.54
CA ILE A 346 1.89 -10.42 -16.30
C ILE A 346 2.94 -9.61 -15.49
N ALA A 347 4.11 -10.11 -15.24
CA ALA A 347 5.23 -9.47 -14.54
C ALA A 347 5.69 -10.24 -13.31
#